data_342d9c4a786f6be799eaf205d68dec9c
#
_entry.id   342d9c4a786f6be799eaf205d68dec9c
#
_cell.length_a   1.000
_cell.length_b   1.000
_cell.length_c   1.000
_cell.angle_alpha   90.00
_cell.angle_beta   90.00
_cell.angle_gamma   90.00
#
_symmetry.space_group_name_H-M   'P 1'
#
loop_
_entity.id
_entity.type
_entity.pdbx_description
1 polymer ?
#
loop_
_entity_poly.entity_id
_entity_poly.type
_entity_poly.pdbx_seq_one_letter_code
_entity_poly.pdbx_strand_id
1 'polypeptide(L)'
;MTTKIGNASAGTKTPACSKGCIARTAANTAEMAPTGCVSGYVASASSKATKRAYASDVRHFIQHGGAIPATPAIVAEYLAKLAPIMKVATLERRCVSIAQAHRDQGLKSPTRAEVVVATMKGIRREHGTRQRAVKPITRDVLLEMLAVLDQQKSHPTKA
;
A
#
# COMPACT_ATOMS: atom_id res chain seq x y z
N MET A 1 22.54 34.86 -43.32
CA MET A 1 21.51 33.91 -43.76
C MET A 1 20.90 33.27 -42.53
N THR A 2 19.74 33.75 -42.16
CA THR A 2 19.03 33.44 -40.88
C THR A 2 17.91 32.45 -41.18
N THR A 3 17.95 31.25 -40.64
CA THR A 3 16.86 30.30 -40.76
C THR A 3 16.17 30.16 -39.39
N LYS A 4 14.95 30.66 -39.36
CA LYS A 4 14.02 30.67 -38.23
C LYS A 4 13.23 29.37 -38.30
N ILE A 5 13.31 28.50 -37.25
CA ILE A 5 12.50 27.31 -37.12
C ILE A 5 11.40 27.58 -36.10
N GLY A 6 10.16 27.50 -36.58
CA GLY A 6 8.96 27.74 -35.80
C GLY A 6 8.64 26.63 -34.84
N ASN A 7 8.22 27.03 -33.64
CA ASN A 7 7.76 26.19 -32.56
C ASN A 7 6.25 25.96 -32.71
N ALA A 8 5.82 24.75 -33.02
CA ALA A 8 4.42 24.37 -33.02
C ALA A 8 4.06 23.69 -31.69
N SER A 9 3.39 24.44 -30.83
CA SER A 9 2.77 24.00 -29.59
C SER A 9 1.50 23.21 -29.91
N ALA A 10 1.52 21.90 -29.72
CA ALA A 10 0.32 21.06 -29.75
C ALA A 10 -0.18 20.84 -28.31
N GLY A 11 -1.20 21.60 -27.94
CA GLY A 11 -1.93 21.43 -26.70
C GLY A 11 -2.79 20.15 -26.73
N THR A 12 -2.43 19.15 -25.96
CA THR A 12 -3.27 17.98 -25.72
C THR A 12 -4.27 18.32 -24.60
N LYS A 13 -5.51 18.59 -25.01
CA LYS A 13 -6.66 18.68 -24.10
C LYS A 13 -7.00 17.28 -23.58
N THR A 14 -6.87 17.08 -22.28
CA THR A 14 -7.43 15.94 -21.55
C THR A 14 -8.96 16.00 -21.57
N PRO A 15 -9.67 14.94 -21.99
CA PRO A 15 -11.12 14.92 -21.87
C PRO A 15 -11.53 14.72 -20.41
N ALA A 16 -12.33 15.65 -19.91
CA ALA A 16 -13.02 15.55 -18.62
C ALA A 16 -14.01 14.38 -18.67
N CYS A 17 -13.87 13.43 -17.75
CA CYS A 17 -14.79 12.34 -17.55
C CYS A 17 -16.06 12.90 -16.87
N SER A 18 -17.13 13.15 -17.65
CA SER A 18 -18.44 13.52 -17.14
C SER A 18 -19.11 12.32 -16.47
N LYS A 19 -19.59 12.53 -15.24
CA LYS A 19 -20.46 11.62 -14.49
C LYS A 19 -21.77 11.44 -15.25
N GLY A 20 -22.05 10.20 -15.67
CA GLY A 20 -23.36 9.86 -16.19
C GLY A 20 -23.29 8.79 -17.29
N CYS A 21 -23.22 7.54 -16.91
CA CYS A 21 -23.54 6.45 -17.84
C CYS A 21 -24.28 5.34 -17.08
N ILE A 22 -25.58 5.53 -16.94
CA ILE A 22 -26.52 4.43 -16.73
C ILE A 22 -27.61 4.60 -17.79
N ALA A 23 -27.46 3.95 -18.91
CA ALA A 23 -28.56 3.63 -19.81
C ALA A 23 -28.39 2.17 -20.25
N ARG A 24 -29.24 1.31 -19.69
CA ARG A 24 -29.42 -0.06 -20.17
C ARG A 24 -30.18 0.00 -21.47
N THR A 25 -29.58 -0.46 -22.55
CA THR A 25 -30.31 -0.98 -23.71
C THR A 25 -29.55 -2.17 -24.26
N ALA A 26 -30.27 -3.27 -24.34
CA ALA A 26 -29.80 -4.54 -24.87
C ALA A 26 -29.57 -4.43 -26.39
N ALA A 27 -28.35 -4.71 -26.83
CA ALA A 27 -28.07 -5.27 -28.17
C ALA A 27 -26.67 -5.86 -28.12
N ASN A 28 -26.62 -7.13 -28.40
CA ASN A 28 -25.49 -8.04 -28.41
C ASN A 28 -24.50 -7.63 -29.51
N THR A 29 -23.38 -7.07 -29.17
CA THR A 29 -22.20 -7.01 -30.03
C THR A 29 -21.00 -6.94 -29.07
N ALA A 30 -20.02 -7.81 -29.29
CA ALA A 30 -18.78 -7.86 -28.51
C ALA A 30 -18.01 -6.54 -28.65
N GLU A 31 -18.37 -5.55 -27.84
CA GLU A 31 -17.72 -4.26 -27.77
C GLU A 31 -16.82 -4.24 -26.52
N MET A 32 -15.54 -4.17 -26.79
CA MET A 32 -14.48 -4.03 -25.81
C MET A 32 -14.81 -2.86 -24.89
N ALA A 33 -14.99 -3.16 -23.61
CA ALA A 33 -15.36 -2.18 -22.60
C ALA A 33 -14.44 -0.95 -22.66
N PRO A 34 -14.99 0.27 -22.58
CA PRO A 34 -14.21 1.49 -22.77
C PRO A 34 -13.12 1.60 -21.69
N THR A 35 -11.90 1.83 -22.15
CA THR A 35 -10.66 1.93 -21.36
C THR A 35 -10.75 2.89 -20.16
N GLY A 36 -11.72 3.81 -20.17
CA GLY A 36 -11.96 4.75 -19.07
C GLY A 36 -12.47 4.13 -17.75
N CYS A 37 -13.15 2.97 -17.80
CA CYS A 37 -13.61 2.27 -16.60
C CYS A 37 -12.47 1.56 -15.86
N VAL A 38 -11.50 1.03 -16.58
CA VAL A 38 -10.37 0.28 -15.99
C VAL A 38 -9.52 1.19 -15.13
N SER A 39 -9.22 2.41 -15.56
CA SER A 39 -8.41 3.37 -14.81
C SER A 39 -9.06 3.74 -13.47
N GLY A 40 -10.37 3.86 -13.39
CA GLY A 40 -11.12 4.12 -12.17
C GLY A 40 -11.00 2.97 -11.15
N TYR A 41 -11.15 1.73 -11.61
CA TYR A 41 -11.00 0.55 -10.76
C TYR A 41 -9.55 0.35 -10.30
N VAL A 42 -8.57 0.57 -11.16
CA VAL A 42 -7.15 0.53 -10.79
C VAL A 42 -6.83 1.59 -9.73
N ALA A 43 -7.34 2.82 -9.86
CA ALA A 43 -7.17 3.87 -8.87
C ALA A 43 -7.82 3.52 -7.52
N SER A 44 -8.92 2.76 -7.55
CA SER A 44 -9.67 2.32 -6.36
C SER A 44 -9.13 1.02 -5.75
N ALA A 45 -8.20 0.32 -6.41
CA ALA A 45 -7.66 -0.97 -5.95
C ALA A 45 -6.95 -0.88 -4.58
N SER A 46 -6.49 0.31 -4.19
CA SER A 46 -5.86 0.53 -2.89
C SER A 46 -6.65 1.54 -2.07
N SER A 47 -6.94 1.20 -0.80
CA SER A 47 -7.64 2.10 0.11
C SER A 47 -6.81 3.35 0.41
N LYS A 48 -7.49 4.45 0.80
CA LYS A 48 -6.80 5.68 1.25
C LYS A 48 -5.87 5.42 2.43
N ALA A 49 -6.23 4.50 3.33
CA ALA A 49 -5.41 4.10 4.48
C ALA A 49 -4.13 3.38 4.02
N THR A 50 -4.24 2.44 3.07
CA THR A 50 -3.10 1.74 2.48
C THR A 50 -2.14 2.70 1.80
N LYS A 51 -2.66 3.64 1.00
CA LYS A 51 -1.83 4.66 0.32
C LYS A 51 -1.06 5.53 1.33
N ARG A 52 -1.72 5.95 2.42
CA ARG A 52 -1.07 6.71 3.51
C ARG A 52 0.02 5.91 4.21
N ALA A 53 -0.24 4.63 4.50
CA ALA A 53 0.74 3.74 5.12
C ALA A 53 1.97 3.56 4.23
N TYR A 54 1.78 3.30 2.94
CA TYR A 54 2.88 3.14 1.98
C TYR A 54 3.69 4.44 1.82
N ALA A 55 3.02 5.58 1.74
CA ALA A 55 3.71 6.87 1.69
C ALA A 55 4.57 7.13 2.94
N SER A 56 4.06 6.75 4.13
CA SER A 56 4.81 6.83 5.38
C SER A 56 6.03 5.92 5.39
N ASP A 57 5.86 4.67 4.92
CA ASP A 57 6.96 3.70 4.84
C ASP A 57 8.07 4.14 3.87
N VAL A 58 7.69 4.70 2.71
CA VAL A 58 8.65 5.24 1.72
C VAL A 58 9.38 6.46 2.29
N ARG A 59 8.68 7.35 2.98
CA ARG A 59 9.31 8.51 3.65
C ARG A 59 10.35 8.05 4.67
N HIS A 60 10.01 7.04 5.47
CA HIS A 60 10.95 6.46 6.43
C HIS A 60 12.17 5.85 5.73
N PHE A 61 11.99 5.17 4.60
CA PHE A 61 13.09 4.64 3.80
C PHE A 61 14.05 5.75 3.34
N ILE A 62 13.50 6.85 2.83
CA ILE A 62 14.29 8.01 2.38
C ILE A 62 15.06 8.65 3.55
N GLN A 63 14.42 8.78 4.73
CA GLN A 63 15.07 9.32 5.93
C GLN A 63 16.25 8.47 6.41
N HIS A 64 16.27 7.17 6.08
CA HIS A 64 17.36 6.25 6.43
C HIS A 64 18.38 6.07 5.30
N GLY A 65 18.46 7.02 4.38
CA GLY A 65 19.45 7.04 3.30
C GLY A 65 19.04 6.26 2.05
N GLY A 66 17.79 5.83 1.94
CA GLY A 66 17.24 5.26 0.71
C GLY A 66 16.86 6.34 -0.31
N ALA A 67 16.87 6.00 -1.58
CA ALA A 67 16.38 6.83 -2.66
C ALA A 67 15.53 5.99 -3.62
N ILE A 68 14.69 6.61 -4.42
CA ILE A 68 13.97 5.94 -5.50
C ILE A 68 14.43 6.59 -6.81
N PRO A 69 15.05 5.83 -7.72
CA PRO A 69 15.24 4.38 -7.73
C PRO A 69 16.28 3.85 -6.72
N ALA A 70 15.96 2.75 -6.05
CA ALA A 70 16.86 2.10 -5.11
C ALA A 70 17.59 0.92 -5.74
N THR A 71 18.83 0.68 -5.32
CA THR A 71 19.54 -0.55 -5.64
C THR A 71 19.17 -1.65 -4.65
N PRO A 72 19.24 -2.94 -5.03
CA PRO A 72 18.97 -4.04 -4.11
C PRO A 72 19.85 -4.03 -2.85
N ALA A 73 21.11 -3.60 -2.98
CA ALA A 73 22.05 -3.51 -1.87
C ALA A 73 21.58 -2.51 -0.80
N ILE A 74 21.14 -1.30 -1.21
CA ILE A 74 20.61 -0.27 -0.31
C ILE A 74 19.38 -0.78 0.44
N VAL A 75 18.49 -1.50 -0.26
CA VAL A 75 17.29 -2.07 0.39
C VAL A 75 17.67 -3.15 1.40
N ALA A 76 18.62 -4.04 1.06
CA ALA A 76 19.08 -5.08 1.98
C ALA A 76 19.75 -4.49 3.23
N GLU A 77 20.60 -3.47 3.08
CA GLU A 77 21.25 -2.77 4.18
C GLU A 77 20.22 -2.08 5.09
N TYR A 78 19.23 -1.39 4.51
CA TYR A 78 18.14 -0.78 5.24
C TYR A 78 17.36 -1.79 6.10
N LEU A 79 17.05 -2.97 5.54
CA LEU A 79 16.35 -4.03 6.26
C LEU A 79 17.20 -4.60 7.40
N ALA A 80 18.50 -4.82 7.16
CA ALA A 80 19.42 -5.33 8.16
C ALA A 80 19.59 -4.37 9.34
N LYS A 81 19.69 -3.06 9.08
CA LYS A 81 19.77 -2.04 10.12
C LYS A 81 18.53 -1.99 11.02
N LEU A 82 17.35 -2.26 10.46
CA LEU A 82 16.08 -2.18 11.17
C LEU A 82 15.63 -3.51 11.79
N ALA A 83 16.24 -4.62 11.42
CA ALA A 83 15.89 -5.94 11.92
C ALA A 83 15.87 -6.05 13.46
N PRO A 84 16.86 -5.53 14.21
CA PRO A 84 16.85 -5.60 15.67
C PRO A 84 15.79 -4.72 16.32
N ILE A 85 15.30 -3.69 15.62
CA ILE A 85 14.43 -2.66 16.21
C ILE A 85 12.96 -2.92 15.88
N MET A 86 12.69 -3.53 14.71
CA MET A 86 11.34 -3.65 14.18
C MET A 86 10.87 -5.09 14.00
N LYS A 87 9.55 -5.27 14.13
CA LYS A 87 8.94 -6.58 13.86
C LYS A 87 9.08 -6.96 12.39
N VAL A 88 9.28 -8.24 12.13
CA VAL A 88 9.42 -8.81 10.76
C VAL A 88 8.24 -8.41 9.87
N ALA A 89 7.00 -8.47 10.37
CA ALA A 89 5.82 -8.05 9.62
C ALA A 89 5.88 -6.58 9.17
N THR A 90 6.50 -5.69 9.95
CA THR A 90 6.70 -4.28 9.58
C THR A 90 7.73 -4.16 8.44
N LEU A 91 8.81 -4.93 8.50
CA LEU A 91 9.83 -4.96 7.45
C LEU A 91 9.27 -5.51 6.14
N GLU A 92 8.45 -6.57 6.20
CA GLU A 92 7.74 -7.11 5.04
C GLU A 92 6.85 -6.07 4.39
N ARG A 93 6.04 -5.35 5.17
CA ARG A 93 5.20 -4.26 4.66
C ARG A 93 6.03 -3.17 3.99
N ARG A 94 7.19 -2.80 4.56
CA ARG A 94 8.10 -1.82 3.97
C ARG A 94 8.69 -2.28 2.65
N CYS A 95 9.05 -3.56 2.53
CA CYS A 95 9.45 -4.14 1.24
C CYS A 95 8.35 -3.97 0.19
N VAL A 96 7.09 -4.23 0.55
CA VAL A 96 5.95 -4.04 -0.35
C VAL A 96 5.77 -2.57 -0.73
N SER A 97 5.91 -1.65 0.23
CA SER A 97 5.80 -0.20 -0.02
C SER A 97 6.88 0.31 -0.97
N ILE A 98 8.14 -0.12 -0.80
CA ILE A 98 9.26 0.19 -1.69
C ILE A 98 9.01 -0.38 -3.09
N ALA A 99 8.54 -1.64 -3.18
CA ALA A 99 8.22 -2.28 -4.45
C ALA A 99 7.08 -1.53 -5.19
N GLN A 100 6.08 -1.05 -4.45
CA GLN A 100 4.99 -0.28 -5.03
C GLN A 100 5.48 1.06 -5.56
N ALA A 101 6.28 1.78 -4.78
CA ALA A 101 6.83 3.08 -5.21
C ALA A 101 7.68 2.97 -6.50
N HIS A 102 8.44 1.87 -6.69
CA HIS A 102 9.14 1.62 -7.95
C HIS A 102 8.17 1.33 -9.10
N ARG A 103 7.13 0.52 -8.87
CA ARG A 103 6.11 0.24 -9.89
C ARG A 103 5.36 1.49 -10.33
N ASP A 104 5.03 2.37 -9.39
CA ASP A 104 4.34 3.63 -9.69
C ASP A 104 5.17 4.56 -10.59
N GLN A 105 6.49 4.40 -10.57
CA GLN A 105 7.43 5.09 -11.45
C GLN A 105 7.80 4.28 -12.72
N GLY A 106 7.18 3.13 -12.93
CA GLY A 106 7.50 2.26 -14.07
C GLY A 106 8.86 1.56 -13.96
N LEU A 107 9.47 1.54 -12.77
CA LEU A 107 10.79 0.98 -12.53
C LEU A 107 10.73 -0.48 -12.07
N LYS A 108 11.80 -1.22 -12.36
CA LYS A 108 11.95 -2.59 -11.87
C LYS A 108 12.12 -2.59 -10.34
N SER A 109 11.33 -3.41 -9.65
CA SER A 109 11.39 -3.49 -8.20
C SER A 109 12.68 -4.16 -7.72
N PRO A 110 13.46 -3.52 -6.82
CA PRO A 110 14.69 -4.10 -6.25
C PRO A 110 14.41 -5.21 -5.22
N THR A 111 13.19 -5.26 -4.67
CA THR A 111 12.85 -6.16 -3.56
C THR A 111 12.78 -7.64 -3.96
N ARG A 112 12.73 -7.94 -5.28
CA ARG A 112 12.77 -9.31 -5.81
C ARG A 112 14.19 -9.82 -6.05
N ALA A 113 15.20 -8.99 -5.87
CA ALA A 113 16.59 -9.40 -6.02
C ALA A 113 16.97 -10.44 -4.95
N GLU A 114 17.79 -11.40 -5.32
CA GLU A 114 18.19 -12.52 -4.46
C GLU A 114 18.77 -12.06 -3.12
N VAL A 115 19.58 -11.00 -3.13
CA VAL A 115 20.18 -10.42 -1.92
C VAL A 115 19.10 -9.96 -0.93
N VAL A 116 18.06 -9.28 -1.39
CA VAL A 116 16.97 -8.80 -0.52
C VAL A 116 16.14 -9.97 0.01
N VAL A 117 15.83 -10.93 -0.84
CA VAL A 117 15.08 -12.15 -0.46
C VAL A 117 15.88 -12.96 0.57
N ALA A 118 17.19 -13.16 0.35
CA ALA A 118 18.06 -13.87 1.28
C ALA A 118 18.16 -13.13 2.63
N THR A 119 18.33 -11.81 2.63
CA THR A 119 18.34 -10.98 3.84
C THR A 119 17.04 -11.12 4.62
N MET A 120 15.89 -11.02 3.98
CA MET A 120 14.59 -11.21 4.64
C MET A 120 14.40 -12.61 5.19
N LYS A 121 14.91 -13.64 4.50
CA LYS A 121 14.89 -15.03 4.98
C LYS A 121 15.76 -15.21 6.22
N GLY A 122 16.94 -14.57 6.26
CA GLY A 122 17.82 -14.54 7.45
C GLY A 122 17.12 -13.86 8.63
N ILE A 123 16.58 -12.66 8.43
CA ILE A 123 15.86 -11.91 9.45
C ILE A 123 14.68 -12.71 10.04
N ARG A 124 13.90 -13.41 9.21
CA ARG A 124 12.81 -14.27 9.70
C ARG A 124 13.31 -15.43 10.57
N ARG A 125 14.45 -16.00 10.25
CA ARG A 125 15.02 -17.09 11.06
C ARG A 125 15.54 -16.61 12.40
N GLU A 126 16.15 -15.44 12.43
CA GLU A 126 16.80 -14.88 13.61
C GLU A 126 15.79 -14.22 14.56
N HIS A 127 14.88 -13.43 14.05
CA HIS A 127 13.92 -12.67 14.87
C HIS A 127 12.53 -13.33 14.98
N GLY A 128 12.29 -14.42 14.25
CA GLY A 128 11.01 -15.13 14.22
C GLY A 128 9.90 -14.34 13.51
N THR A 129 8.86 -15.06 13.10
CA THR A 129 7.69 -14.48 12.42
C THR A 129 6.43 -14.55 13.26
N ARG A 130 6.53 -15.09 14.48
CA ARG A 130 5.38 -15.35 15.32
C ARG A 130 4.69 -14.05 15.75
N GLN A 131 3.55 -13.77 15.17
CA GLN A 131 2.66 -12.74 15.67
C GLN A 131 1.96 -13.22 16.93
N ARG A 132 1.81 -12.31 17.91
CA ARG A 132 1.01 -12.60 19.09
C ARG A 132 -0.44 -12.84 18.65
N ALA A 133 -0.85 -14.08 18.66
CA ALA A 133 -2.26 -14.42 18.46
C ALA A 133 -3.08 -13.89 19.64
N VAL A 134 -4.09 -13.10 19.37
CA VAL A 134 -5.06 -12.71 20.38
C VAL A 134 -5.99 -13.91 20.61
N LYS A 135 -6.25 -14.24 21.87
CA LYS A 135 -7.21 -15.28 22.21
C LYS A 135 -8.57 -14.92 21.62
N PRO A 136 -9.22 -15.81 20.87
CA PRO A 136 -10.52 -15.52 20.30
C PRO A 136 -11.53 -15.31 21.44
N ILE A 137 -12.40 -14.31 21.30
CA ILE A 137 -13.51 -14.09 22.22
C ILE A 137 -14.52 -15.18 21.96
N THR A 138 -14.65 -16.12 22.90
CA THR A 138 -15.70 -17.14 22.89
C THR A 138 -17.02 -16.53 23.34
N ARG A 139 -18.14 -17.21 23.05
CA ARG A 139 -19.48 -16.80 23.48
C ARG A 139 -19.54 -16.54 25.00
N ASP A 140 -18.90 -17.40 25.77
CA ASP A 140 -18.94 -17.33 27.24
C ASP A 140 -18.24 -16.07 27.75
N VAL A 141 -17.05 -15.77 27.24
CA VAL A 141 -16.31 -14.53 27.53
C VAL A 141 -17.11 -13.29 27.13
N LEU A 142 -17.82 -13.34 26.00
CA LEU A 142 -18.68 -12.24 25.57
C LEU A 142 -19.83 -12.00 26.53
N LEU A 143 -20.49 -13.09 27.01
CA LEU A 143 -21.59 -13.00 27.97
C LEU A 143 -21.10 -12.45 29.32
N GLU A 144 -19.92 -12.87 29.79
CA GLU A 144 -19.32 -12.31 31.01
C GLU A 144 -19.06 -10.81 30.86
N MET A 145 -18.49 -10.37 29.72
CA MET A 145 -18.26 -8.94 29.46
C MET A 145 -19.57 -8.14 29.44
N LEU A 146 -20.64 -8.70 28.85
CA LEU A 146 -21.94 -8.04 28.82
C LEU A 146 -22.56 -7.95 30.23
N ALA A 147 -22.45 -9.00 31.05
CA ALA A 147 -22.91 -8.99 32.43
C ALA A 147 -22.21 -7.89 33.27
N VAL A 148 -20.90 -7.72 33.11
CA VAL A 148 -20.15 -6.64 33.78
C VAL A 148 -20.62 -5.25 33.34
N LEU A 149 -20.90 -5.07 32.05
CA LEU A 149 -21.40 -3.79 31.51
C LEU A 149 -22.79 -3.44 32.01
N ASP A 150 -23.66 -4.44 32.17
CA ASP A 150 -25.01 -4.25 32.71
C ASP A 150 -24.95 -3.86 34.21
N GLN A 151 -24.05 -4.46 34.99
CA GLN A 151 -23.80 -4.06 36.37
C GLN A 151 -23.29 -2.62 36.49
N GLN A 152 -22.43 -2.18 35.58
CA GLN A 152 -21.93 -0.79 35.57
C GLN A 152 -23.01 0.25 35.22
N LYS A 153 -23.99 -0.09 34.39
CA LYS A 153 -25.12 0.77 34.08
C LYS A 153 -26.05 0.97 35.28
N SER A 154 -26.12 0.03 36.20
CA SER A 154 -26.93 0.11 37.41
C SER A 154 -26.34 0.97 38.52
N HIS A 155 -25.06 1.41 38.38
CA HIS A 155 -24.45 2.38 39.29
C HIS A 155 -24.23 3.69 38.54
N PRO A 156 -25.17 4.68 38.58
CA PRO A 156 -24.95 5.99 38.03
C PRO A 156 -23.82 6.66 38.81
N THR A 157 -22.75 6.96 38.09
CA THR A 157 -21.62 7.75 38.63
C THR A 157 -22.19 9.07 39.14
N LYS A 158 -22.20 9.28 40.46
CA LYS A 158 -22.52 10.56 41.04
C LYS A 158 -21.50 11.58 40.50
N ALA A 159 -21.99 12.57 39.75
CA ALA A 159 -21.25 13.75 39.35
C ALA A 159 -20.95 14.64 40.56
#